data_7b40a6eb5b80f931752d0c2912d178ba
#
_entry.id   7b40a6eb5b80f931752d0c2912d178ba
#
_cell.length_a   1.000
_cell.length_b   1.000
_cell.length_c   1.000
_cell.angle_alpha   90.00
_cell.angle_beta   90.00
_cell.angle_gamma   90.00
#
_symmetry.space_group_name_H-M   'P 1'
#
loop_
_entity.id
_entity.type
_entity.pdbx_description
1 polymer ?
#
loop_
_entity_poly.entity_id
_entity_poly.type
_entity_poly.pdbx_seq_one_letter_code
_entity_poly.pdbx_strand_id
1 'polypeptide(L)'
;LGIPIIVVKDTSELTKILYLKNPEDIYIIDLEIELAKETLPLIRSIDSQSQVQVHLVVPTDASIESLWGVCKLDKWESIILTRLDLNLTPWAALEALSRFRVPLSIGSASKDLNSGLVKVENSNIIKSVEDYVVRRIDSEIVQGKSKRGTIASALH
;
A
#
# COMPACT_ATOMS: atom_id res chain seq x y z
N LEU A 1 8.56 21.09 -17.11
CA LEU A 1 7.50 20.40 -17.84
C LEU A 1 6.36 20.14 -16.86
N GLY A 2 5.25 20.88 -16.96
CA GLY A 2 4.07 20.67 -16.14
C GLY A 2 3.21 19.55 -16.73
N ILE A 3 2.77 18.61 -15.88
CA ILE A 3 1.75 17.64 -16.24
C ILE A 3 0.40 18.33 -16.13
N PRO A 4 -0.46 18.35 -17.17
CA PRO A 4 -1.79 18.94 -17.07
C PRO A 4 -2.62 18.15 -16.05
N ILE A 5 -3.33 18.89 -15.20
CA ILE A 5 -4.23 18.31 -14.19
C ILE A 5 -5.65 18.74 -14.55
N ILE A 6 -6.55 17.77 -14.63
CA ILE A 6 -7.98 17.98 -14.85
C ILE A 6 -8.73 17.51 -13.62
N VAL A 7 -9.48 18.40 -12.99
CA VAL A 7 -10.36 18.07 -11.87
C VAL A 7 -11.72 17.66 -12.43
N VAL A 8 -12.11 16.42 -12.15
CA VAL A 8 -13.35 15.81 -12.63
C VAL A 8 -14.38 15.82 -11.51
N LYS A 9 -15.58 16.29 -11.77
CA LYS A 9 -16.63 16.45 -10.77
C LYS A 9 -17.52 15.22 -10.63
N ASP A 10 -17.70 14.50 -11.72
CA ASP A 10 -18.58 13.33 -11.76
C ASP A 10 -18.18 12.35 -12.86
N THR A 11 -18.80 11.16 -12.84
CA THR A 11 -18.55 10.09 -13.81
C THR A 11 -18.92 10.47 -15.24
N SER A 12 -19.87 11.38 -15.46
CA SER A 12 -20.26 11.83 -16.80
C SER A 12 -19.15 12.69 -17.44
N GLU A 13 -18.54 13.56 -16.66
CA GLU A 13 -17.41 14.37 -17.10
C GLU A 13 -16.19 13.49 -17.38
N LEU A 14 -15.88 12.52 -16.48
CA LEU A 14 -14.83 11.54 -16.70
C LEU A 14 -15.02 10.77 -18.01
N THR A 15 -16.24 10.30 -18.24
CA THR A 15 -16.62 9.59 -19.45
C THR A 15 -16.32 10.39 -20.70
N LYS A 16 -16.70 11.67 -20.74
CA LYS A 16 -16.43 12.57 -21.89
C LYS A 16 -14.95 12.73 -22.15
N ILE A 17 -14.15 12.92 -21.09
CA ILE A 17 -12.68 13.05 -21.21
C ILE A 17 -12.08 11.76 -21.80
N LEU A 18 -12.49 10.60 -21.28
CA LEU A 18 -11.97 9.32 -21.72
C LEU A 18 -12.37 8.96 -23.17
N TYR A 19 -13.57 9.37 -23.62
CA TYR A 19 -13.95 9.21 -25.03
C TYR A 19 -13.20 10.13 -25.99
N LEU A 20 -12.75 11.29 -25.52
CA LEU A 20 -12.02 12.27 -26.32
C LEU A 20 -10.50 12.10 -26.22
N LYS A 21 -10.03 11.11 -25.46
CA LYS A 21 -8.60 10.88 -25.25
C LYS A 21 -7.85 10.61 -26.55
N ASN A 22 -6.61 11.09 -26.62
CA ASN A 22 -5.68 10.69 -27.65
C ASN A 22 -5.13 9.29 -27.30
N PRO A 23 -5.12 8.31 -28.24
CA PRO A 23 -4.60 6.97 -28.00
C PRO A 23 -3.12 6.92 -27.55
N GLU A 24 -2.33 7.92 -27.90
CA GLU A 24 -0.91 8.02 -27.56
C GLU A 24 -0.66 8.59 -26.15
N ASP A 25 -1.70 9.15 -25.50
CA ASP A 25 -1.56 9.78 -24.19
C ASP A 25 -1.72 8.77 -23.06
N ILE A 26 -0.93 8.96 -21.98
CA ILE A 26 -1.07 8.22 -20.76
C ILE A 26 -1.89 9.06 -19.77
N TYR A 27 -3.00 8.50 -19.31
CA TYR A 27 -3.86 9.12 -18.31
C TYR A 27 -3.64 8.46 -16.96
N ILE A 28 -3.36 9.27 -15.94
CA ILE A 28 -3.29 8.83 -14.55
C ILE A 28 -4.54 9.37 -13.85
N ILE A 29 -5.37 8.47 -13.35
CA ILE A 29 -6.62 8.81 -12.68
C ILE A 29 -6.44 8.54 -11.19
N ASP A 30 -6.49 9.60 -10.38
CA ASP A 30 -6.55 9.50 -8.93
C ASP A 30 -8.02 9.37 -8.51
N LEU A 31 -8.35 8.26 -7.85
CA LEU A 31 -9.71 7.89 -7.53
C LEU A 31 -9.82 7.50 -6.06
N GLU A 32 -10.74 8.13 -5.34
CA GLU A 32 -11.09 7.75 -3.98
C GLU A 32 -11.68 6.34 -3.95
N ILE A 33 -11.32 5.58 -2.92
CA ILE A 33 -11.69 4.16 -2.82
C ILE A 33 -13.21 3.95 -2.75
N GLU A 34 -13.93 4.91 -2.17
CA GLU A 34 -15.39 4.89 -2.06
C GLU A 34 -16.07 4.92 -3.42
N LEU A 35 -15.45 5.60 -4.38
CA LEU A 35 -15.95 5.73 -5.75
C LEU A 35 -15.49 4.59 -6.67
N ALA A 36 -14.53 3.78 -6.23
CA ALA A 36 -13.92 2.75 -7.06
C ALA A 36 -14.95 1.73 -7.58
N LYS A 37 -15.88 1.31 -6.73
CA LYS A 37 -16.89 0.30 -7.08
C LYS A 37 -17.77 0.70 -8.27
N GLU A 38 -18.08 1.98 -8.39
CA GLU A 38 -18.93 2.51 -9.47
C GLU A 38 -18.11 2.92 -10.69
N THR A 39 -16.92 3.48 -10.46
CA THR A 39 -16.13 4.13 -11.51
C THR A 39 -15.23 3.14 -12.26
N LEU A 40 -14.65 2.14 -11.60
CA LEU A 40 -13.74 1.19 -12.27
C LEU A 40 -14.41 0.37 -13.39
N PRO A 41 -15.63 -0.16 -13.24
CA PRO A 41 -16.32 -0.84 -14.33
C PRO A 41 -16.55 0.10 -15.53
N LEU A 42 -16.86 1.37 -15.28
CA LEU A 42 -17.05 2.37 -16.31
C LEU A 42 -15.75 2.62 -17.07
N ILE A 43 -14.63 2.89 -16.38
CA ILE A 43 -13.33 3.11 -17.00
C ILE A 43 -12.95 1.92 -17.89
N ARG A 44 -13.11 0.69 -17.39
CA ARG A 44 -12.81 -0.53 -18.14
C ARG A 44 -13.72 -0.75 -19.35
N SER A 45 -14.96 -0.26 -19.31
CA SER A 45 -15.91 -0.41 -20.42
C SER A 45 -15.63 0.55 -21.58
N ILE A 46 -15.12 1.74 -21.29
CA ILE A 46 -14.83 2.76 -22.30
C ILE A 46 -13.63 2.34 -23.16
N ASP A 47 -12.72 1.60 -22.60
CA ASP A 47 -11.46 1.29 -23.24
C ASP A 47 -11.15 -0.20 -23.27
N SER A 48 -11.90 -0.92 -24.09
CA SER A 48 -11.66 -2.34 -24.33
C SER A 48 -10.34 -2.66 -25.04
N GLN A 49 -9.68 -1.65 -25.63
CA GLN A 49 -8.41 -1.80 -26.36
C GLN A 49 -7.20 -1.26 -25.60
N SER A 50 -7.40 -0.39 -24.61
CA SER A 50 -6.30 0.15 -23.80
C SER A 50 -6.02 -0.73 -22.60
N GLN A 51 -4.76 -0.78 -22.21
CA GLN A 51 -4.33 -1.47 -21.00
C GLN A 51 -4.65 -0.59 -19.77
N VAL A 52 -5.85 -0.73 -19.25
CA VAL A 52 -6.18 -0.12 -17.94
C VAL A 52 -5.50 -0.91 -16.85
N GLN A 53 -4.58 -0.29 -16.13
CA GLN A 53 -3.95 -0.84 -14.93
C GLN A 53 -4.50 -0.14 -13.71
N VAL A 54 -4.96 -0.91 -12.74
CA VAL A 54 -5.54 -0.37 -11.49
C VAL A 54 -4.67 -0.77 -10.30
N HIS A 55 -4.08 0.22 -9.67
CA HIS A 55 -3.20 0.05 -8.52
C HIS A 55 -3.89 0.51 -7.25
N LEU A 56 -3.91 -0.34 -6.23
CA LEU A 56 -4.44 0.01 -4.91
C LEU A 56 -3.36 0.68 -4.07
N VAL A 57 -3.59 1.92 -3.67
CA VAL A 57 -2.68 2.67 -2.78
C VAL A 57 -3.17 2.55 -1.34
N VAL A 58 -2.35 1.99 -0.46
CA VAL A 58 -2.71 1.78 0.95
C VAL A 58 -1.58 2.17 1.90
N PRO A 59 -1.90 2.77 3.05
CA PRO A 59 -0.90 3.04 4.07
C PRO A 59 -0.55 1.76 4.84
N THR A 60 0.72 1.62 5.23
CA THR A 60 1.21 0.45 5.98
C THR A 60 0.63 0.32 7.39
N ASP A 61 0.10 1.40 7.94
CA ASP A 61 -0.56 1.49 9.25
C ASP A 61 -2.09 1.25 9.19
N ALA A 62 -2.64 0.89 8.02
CA ALA A 62 -4.05 0.52 7.90
C ALA A 62 -4.38 -0.76 8.68
N SER A 63 -5.61 -0.84 9.21
CA SER A 63 -6.09 -2.06 9.88
C SER A 63 -6.28 -3.20 8.89
N ILE A 64 -6.19 -4.43 9.37
CA ILE A 64 -6.34 -5.62 8.54
C ILE A 64 -7.75 -5.73 7.95
N GLU A 65 -8.77 -5.35 8.72
CA GLU A 65 -10.16 -5.36 8.29
C GLU A 65 -10.38 -4.36 7.14
N SER A 66 -9.79 -3.16 7.26
CA SER A 66 -9.82 -2.15 6.21
C SER A 66 -9.16 -2.65 4.93
N LEU A 67 -7.97 -3.24 5.04
CA LEU A 67 -7.25 -3.81 3.89
C LEU A 67 -8.01 -4.96 3.23
N TRP A 68 -8.62 -5.85 4.01
CA TRP A 68 -9.46 -6.91 3.46
C TRP A 68 -10.70 -6.36 2.75
N GLY A 69 -11.30 -5.30 3.31
CA GLY A 69 -12.42 -4.61 2.67
C GLY A 69 -12.06 -4.10 1.28
N VAL A 70 -10.99 -3.33 1.17
CA VAL A 70 -10.58 -2.73 -0.11
C VAL A 70 -10.01 -3.75 -1.10
N CYS A 71 -9.28 -4.77 -0.63
CA CYS A 71 -8.79 -5.84 -1.51
C CYS A 71 -9.89 -6.66 -2.18
N LYS A 72 -11.09 -6.70 -1.60
CA LYS A 72 -12.26 -7.41 -2.16
C LYS A 72 -13.05 -6.59 -3.17
N LEU A 73 -12.83 -5.27 -3.25
CA LEU A 73 -13.65 -4.40 -4.09
C LEU A 73 -13.44 -4.66 -5.58
N ASP A 74 -12.22 -4.99 -5.98
CA ASP A 74 -11.88 -5.21 -7.37
C ASP A 74 -10.66 -6.15 -7.51
N LYS A 75 -10.32 -6.49 -8.75
CA LYS A 75 -9.07 -7.16 -9.11
C LYS A 75 -7.99 -6.10 -9.34
N TRP A 76 -7.09 -5.98 -8.37
CA TRP A 76 -5.99 -5.03 -8.41
C TRP A 76 -4.78 -5.62 -9.16
N GLU A 77 -4.18 -4.86 -10.06
CA GLU A 77 -2.94 -5.25 -10.73
C GLU A 77 -1.75 -5.22 -9.79
N SER A 78 -1.74 -4.28 -8.85
CA SER A 78 -0.76 -4.28 -7.74
C SER A 78 -1.21 -3.42 -6.56
N ILE A 79 -0.49 -3.57 -5.45
CA ILE A 79 -0.59 -2.67 -4.29
C ILE A 79 0.65 -1.78 -4.25
N ILE A 80 0.41 -0.51 -3.94
CA ILE A 80 1.42 0.51 -3.63
C ILE A 80 1.33 0.78 -2.12
N LEU A 81 2.41 0.52 -1.39
CA LEU A 81 2.46 0.78 0.05
C LEU A 81 2.98 2.19 0.32
N THR A 82 2.25 2.95 1.13
CA THR A 82 2.69 4.26 1.60
C THR A 82 3.06 4.22 3.08
N ARG A 83 3.79 5.24 3.56
CA ARG A 83 4.22 5.38 4.97
C ARG A 83 5.09 4.23 5.48
N LEU A 84 5.94 3.67 4.62
CA LEU A 84 6.92 2.65 5.03
C LEU A 84 7.91 3.16 6.07
N ASP A 85 8.13 4.48 6.14
CA ASP A 85 8.94 5.16 7.14
C ASP A 85 8.31 5.18 8.54
N LEU A 86 7.00 5.04 8.65
CA LEU A 86 6.26 5.06 9.92
C LEU A 86 6.02 3.66 10.50
N ASN A 87 5.99 2.64 9.67
CA ASN A 87 5.68 1.28 10.10
C ASN A 87 6.73 0.28 9.61
N LEU A 88 7.61 -0.11 10.50
CA LEU A 88 8.68 -1.09 10.22
C LEU A 88 8.16 -2.52 10.06
N THR A 89 6.90 -2.78 10.42
CA THR A 89 6.31 -4.12 10.40
C THR A 89 4.89 -4.09 9.82
N PRO A 90 4.75 -3.96 8.51
CA PRO A 90 3.45 -3.85 7.85
C PRO A 90 2.70 -5.20 7.79
N TRP A 91 2.50 -5.86 8.93
CA TRP A 91 1.90 -7.20 9.02
C TRP A 91 0.54 -7.29 8.35
N ALA A 92 -0.32 -6.31 8.60
CA ALA A 92 -1.65 -6.28 8.01
C ALA A 92 -1.60 -6.21 6.48
N ALA A 93 -0.68 -5.40 5.93
CA ALA A 93 -0.46 -5.32 4.49
C ALA A 93 0.09 -6.63 3.92
N LEU A 94 1.08 -7.25 4.58
CA LEU A 94 1.66 -8.54 4.15
C LEU A 94 0.64 -9.67 4.16
N GLU A 95 -0.22 -9.73 5.19
CA GLU A 95 -1.29 -10.70 5.25
C GLU A 95 -2.32 -10.49 4.13
N ALA A 96 -2.74 -9.24 3.89
CA ALA A 96 -3.65 -8.92 2.80
C ALA A 96 -3.06 -9.28 1.43
N LEU A 97 -1.80 -8.93 1.17
CA LEU A 97 -1.08 -9.28 -0.06
C LEU A 97 -1.07 -10.80 -0.28
N SER A 98 -0.73 -11.56 0.77
CA SER A 98 -0.68 -13.02 0.72
C SER A 98 -2.05 -13.63 0.48
N ARG A 99 -3.07 -13.18 1.23
CA ARG A 99 -4.44 -13.70 1.18
C ARG A 99 -5.11 -13.45 -0.16
N PHE A 100 -4.98 -12.24 -0.70
CA PHE A 100 -5.63 -11.83 -1.96
C PHE A 100 -4.73 -12.01 -3.18
N ARG A 101 -3.50 -12.46 -3.00
CA ARG A 101 -2.51 -12.68 -4.07
C ARG A 101 -2.31 -11.46 -4.97
N VAL A 102 -2.35 -10.27 -4.39
CA VAL A 102 -2.10 -9.03 -5.11
C VAL A 102 -0.60 -8.75 -5.13
N PRO A 103 0.01 -8.49 -6.29
CA PRO A 103 1.42 -8.15 -6.37
C PRO A 103 1.74 -6.84 -5.66
N LEU A 104 2.89 -6.77 -5.01
CA LEU A 104 3.45 -5.53 -4.49
C LEU A 104 4.32 -4.89 -5.56
N SER A 105 4.16 -3.58 -5.81
CA SER A 105 4.94 -2.88 -6.84
C SER A 105 5.97 -1.91 -6.26
N ILE A 106 5.53 -0.79 -5.75
CA ILE A 106 6.38 0.27 -5.20
C ILE A 106 5.89 0.68 -3.83
N GLY A 107 6.73 1.41 -3.10
CA GLY A 107 6.34 1.99 -1.82
C GLY A 107 6.89 3.40 -1.65
N SER A 108 6.28 4.16 -0.75
CA SER A 108 6.77 5.45 -0.30
C SER A 108 7.35 5.30 1.11
N ALA A 109 8.63 5.60 1.25
CA ALA A 109 9.39 5.47 2.49
C ALA A 109 9.92 6.81 3.02
N SER A 110 9.47 7.94 2.47
CA SER A 110 9.90 9.28 2.88
C SER A 110 8.78 10.29 2.68
N LYS A 111 8.82 11.36 3.49
CA LYS A 111 7.99 12.56 3.29
C LYS A 111 8.50 13.45 2.15
N ASP A 112 9.73 13.25 1.71
CA ASP A 112 10.32 13.99 0.59
C ASP A 112 9.89 13.35 -0.73
N LEU A 113 9.18 14.12 -1.55
CA LEU A 113 8.70 13.69 -2.87
C LEU A 113 9.83 13.30 -3.83
N ASN A 114 11.02 13.88 -3.67
CA ASN A 114 12.16 13.62 -4.57
C ASN A 114 12.89 12.31 -4.27
N SER A 115 12.77 11.80 -3.04
CA SER A 115 13.46 10.58 -2.58
C SER A 115 12.50 9.48 -2.10
N GLY A 116 11.19 9.71 -2.22
CA GLY A 116 10.18 8.95 -1.51
C GLY A 116 9.75 7.63 -2.13
N LEU A 117 9.94 7.43 -3.43
CA LEU A 117 9.51 6.19 -4.08
C LEU A 117 10.63 5.17 -4.09
N VAL A 118 10.36 4.00 -3.55
CA VAL A 118 11.28 2.86 -3.54
C VAL A 118 10.63 1.66 -4.22
N LYS A 119 11.41 0.95 -5.01
CA LYS A 119 10.98 -0.37 -5.47
C LYS A 119 10.96 -1.29 -4.26
N VAL A 120 9.77 -1.78 -3.94
CA VAL A 120 9.60 -2.68 -2.80
C VAL A 120 9.69 -4.10 -3.31
N GLU A 121 10.77 -4.79 -2.94
CA GLU A 121 10.92 -6.21 -3.19
C GLU A 121 10.43 -6.99 -1.96
N ASN A 122 9.73 -8.09 -2.18
CA ASN A 122 9.22 -8.94 -1.12
C ASN A 122 10.34 -9.37 -0.14
N SER A 123 11.54 -9.64 -0.66
CA SER A 123 12.73 -9.97 0.12
C SER A 123 13.11 -8.88 1.13
N ASN A 124 13.00 -7.61 0.75
CA ASN A 124 13.37 -6.48 1.61
C ASN A 124 12.35 -6.30 2.75
N ILE A 125 11.06 -6.50 2.47
CA ILE A 125 10.02 -6.46 3.50
C ILE A 125 10.18 -7.62 4.47
N ILE A 126 10.37 -8.84 3.95
CA ILE A 126 10.57 -10.04 4.78
C ILE A 126 11.77 -9.83 5.70
N LYS A 127 12.90 -9.36 5.17
CA LYS A 127 14.09 -9.07 5.96
C LYS A 127 13.83 -8.03 7.05
N SER A 128 13.13 -6.94 6.75
CA SER A 128 12.77 -5.92 7.75
C SER A 128 11.91 -6.50 8.87
N VAL A 129 11.01 -7.41 8.54
CA VAL A 129 10.15 -8.12 9.49
C VAL A 129 10.97 -9.08 10.35
N GLU A 130 11.87 -9.87 9.76
CA GLU A 130 12.78 -10.76 10.47
C GLU A 130 13.66 -9.99 11.45
N ASP A 131 14.29 -8.90 11.02
CA ASP A 131 15.12 -8.04 11.86
C ASP A 131 14.33 -7.45 13.04
N TYR A 132 13.07 -7.09 12.83
CA TYR A 132 12.20 -6.62 13.91
C TYR A 132 11.90 -7.72 14.93
N VAL A 133 11.53 -8.91 14.48
CA VAL A 133 11.22 -10.05 15.35
C VAL A 133 12.45 -10.42 16.19
N VAL A 134 13.62 -10.49 15.58
CA VAL A 134 14.88 -10.79 16.29
C VAL A 134 15.15 -9.74 17.38
N ARG A 135 15.08 -8.44 17.05
CA ARG A 135 15.31 -7.36 18.03
C ARG A 135 14.31 -7.41 19.20
N ARG A 136 13.05 -7.76 18.93
CA ARG A 136 12.03 -7.86 19.96
C ARG A 136 12.30 -9.03 20.89
N ILE A 137 12.65 -10.19 20.37
CA ILE A 137 13.02 -11.37 21.16
C ILE A 137 14.21 -11.05 22.05
N ASP A 138 15.25 -10.44 21.50
CA ASP A 138 16.44 -10.06 22.27
C ASP A 138 16.11 -9.08 23.42
N SER A 139 15.25 -8.09 23.15
CA SER A 139 14.82 -7.13 24.17
C SER A 139 14.03 -7.78 25.30
N GLU A 140 13.16 -8.75 24.99
CA GLU A 140 12.38 -9.48 25.98
C GLU A 140 13.26 -10.42 26.83
N ILE A 141 14.26 -11.05 26.22
CA ILE A 141 15.24 -11.90 26.93
C ILE A 141 16.07 -11.04 27.90
N VAL A 142 16.52 -9.86 27.47
CA VAL A 142 17.30 -8.94 28.34
C VAL A 142 16.45 -8.47 29.53
N GLN A 143 15.19 -8.08 29.28
CA GLN A 143 14.29 -7.67 30.37
C GLN A 143 13.95 -8.83 31.33
N GLY A 144 13.75 -10.04 30.80
CA GLY A 144 13.51 -11.23 31.61
C GLY A 144 14.68 -11.58 32.52
N LYS A 145 15.92 -11.41 32.06
CA LYS A 145 17.14 -11.59 32.87
C LYS A 145 17.27 -10.53 33.95
N SER A 146 16.94 -9.28 33.65
CA SER A 146 16.96 -8.18 34.65
C SER A 146 15.96 -8.40 35.80
N LYS A 147 14.73 -8.83 35.49
CA LYS A 147 13.72 -9.14 36.52
C LYS A 147 14.11 -10.32 37.42
N ARG A 148 14.79 -11.36 36.89
CA ARG A 148 15.27 -12.49 37.71
C ARG A 148 16.44 -12.10 38.61
N GLY A 149 17.31 -11.20 38.14
CA GLY A 149 18.41 -10.67 38.97
C GLY A 149 17.90 -9.86 40.18
N THR A 150 16.83 -9.09 40.04
CA THR A 150 16.26 -8.27 41.11
C THR A 150 15.55 -9.12 42.20
N ILE A 151 14.96 -10.25 41.82
CA ILE A 151 14.31 -11.16 42.81
C ILE A 151 15.37 -11.91 43.65
N ALA A 152 16.49 -12.28 43.03
CA ALA A 152 17.57 -12.97 43.77
C ALA A 152 18.28 -12.08 44.79
N SER A 153 18.32 -10.76 44.60
CA SER A 153 18.90 -9.81 45.55
C SER A 153 17.97 -9.37 46.69
N ALA A 154 16.69 -9.72 46.65
CA ALA A 154 15.69 -9.40 47.69
C ALA A 154 15.52 -10.53 48.71
N LEU A 155 16.24 -11.64 48.58
CA LEU A 155 16.18 -12.82 49.46
C LEU A 155 17.41 -12.99 50.36
N HIS A 156 18.24 -11.98 50.48
CA HIS A 156 19.32 -11.83 51.44
C HIS A 156 19.07 -10.59 52.29
#